data_fcaf6a13fe86f68e4af7bc6bab922849
#
_entry.id   fcaf6a13fe86f68e4af7bc6bab922849
#
_cell.length_a   1.000
_cell.length_b   1.000
_cell.length_c   1.000
_cell.angle_alpha   90.00
_cell.angle_beta   90.00
_cell.angle_gamma   90.00
#
_symmetry.space_group_name_H-M   'P 1'
#
loop_
_entity.id
_entity.type
_entity.pdbx_description
1 polymer ?
#
loop_
_entity_poly.entity_id
_entity_poly.type
_entity_poly.pdbx_seq_one_letter_code
_entity_poly.pdbx_strand_id
1 'polypeptide(L)'
;MIAIAAIAACTTTSRPIPVRPSGPPVLSSGKPHDVNMRADLNATLDSIMKVGIAEGAAPGGVLAVGRYGRIVHMKGYGRQDTAAASAPVDENTMYDMASLTKVIATTSAAMILEEQGQLDLDRTVASYLPEFNAPDKAAITMRMIVTHRGGLEAFAALYKEFRGRDQYLAQINLRPLKSTPGTETVYSDWDLILTQLVIERITGRTLDQFVTEKVFGPLGMTSTMFTPDSVQYFSRIAPTEVDTATGGLMRGLVHGKVHDENAWAIGGVAGHAGLFSTTHDLSIFAQMLLNGGEYNGVRIVKPATLARWTAPQSGASSRALGWDTPSKNSSAGNYFSARSFGHTGFTGTSIWI
;
A
#
# COMPACT_ATOMS: atom_id res chain seq x y z
N MET A 1 -36.72 -38.81 -55.18
CA MET A 1 -36.79 -37.94 -53.97
C MET A 1 -35.36 -37.57 -53.55
N ILE A 2 -34.94 -36.36 -53.85
CA ILE A 2 -33.59 -35.87 -53.53
C ILE A 2 -33.73 -35.07 -52.23
N ALA A 3 -33.08 -35.53 -51.17
CA ALA A 3 -33.04 -34.84 -49.89
C ALA A 3 -31.90 -33.77 -49.89
N ILE A 4 -32.28 -32.49 -49.79
CA ILE A 4 -31.35 -31.40 -49.66
C ILE A 4 -31.06 -31.21 -48.16
N ALA A 5 -29.85 -31.53 -47.73
CA ALA A 5 -29.38 -31.23 -46.38
C ALA A 5 -28.92 -29.74 -46.29
N ALA A 6 -29.62 -28.94 -45.51
CA ALA A 6 -29.20 -27.57 -45.21
C ALA A 6 -28.11 -27.57 -44.13
N ILE A 7 -26.88 -27.16 -44.50
CA ILE A 7 -25.78 -26.94 -43.58
C ILE A 7 -25.97 -25.54 -42.98
N ALA A 8 -26.36 -25.48 -41.71
CA ALA A 8 -26.37 -24.22 -40.96
C ALA A 8 -24.91 -23.83 -40.58
N ALA A 9 -24.39 -22.81 -41.25
CA ALA A 9 -23.11 -22.21 -40.88
C ALA A 9 -23.24 -21.44 -39.55
N CYS A 10 -22.66 -21.97 -38.49
CA CYS A 10 -22.49 -21.25 -37.25
C CYS A 10 -21.45 -20.12 -37.45
N THR A 11 -21.92 -18.91 -37.69
CA THR A 11 -21.07 -17.71 -37.65
C THR A 11 -20.72 -17.39 -36.21
N THR A 12 -19.53 -17.79 -35.77
CA THR A 12 -18.94 -17.31 -34.54
C THR A 12 -18.59 -15.84 -34.72
N THR A 13 -19.44 -14.93 -34.23
CA THR A 13 -19.10 -13.52 -34.12
C THR A 13 -18.00 -13.38 -33.08
N SER A 14 -16.75 -13.30 -33.53
CA SER A 14 -15.63 -12.88 -32.68
C SER A 14 -15.93 -11.49 -32.18
N ARG A 15 -16.10 -11.35 -30.86
CA ARG A 15 -16.20 -10.01 -30.21
C ARG A 15 -14.92 -9.24 -30.54
N PRO A 16 -15.02 -7.98 -31.00
CA PRO A 16 -13.83 -7.18 -31.25
C PRO A 16 -13.02 -7.04 -29.96
N ILE A 17 -11.74 -7.39 -30.06
CA ILE A 17 -10.78 -7.13 -28.99
C ILE A 17 -10.71 -5.61 -28.83
N PRO A 18 -10.92 -5.05 -27.63
CA PRO A 18 -10.80 -3.61 -27.43
C PRO A 18 -9.44 -3.13 -27.93
N VAL A 19 -9.42 -2.17 -28.85
CA VAL A 19 -8.20 -1.54 -29.34
C VAL A 19 -7.56 -0.83 -28.13
N ARG A 20 -6.36 -1.26 -27.71
CA ARG A 20 -5.61 -0.58 -26.67
C ARG A 20 -5.28 0.83 -27.18
N PRO A 21 -5.48 1.88 -26.36
CA PRO A 21 -5.00 3.22 -26.68
C PRO A 21 -3.52 3.19 -27.01
N SER A 22 -3.07 4.06 -27.89
CA SER A 22 -1.67 4.14 -28.38
C SER A 22 -0.66 4.63 -27.33
N GLY A 23 -1.04 4.76 -26.05
CA GLY A 23 -0.21 5.19 -24.93
C GLY A 23 -0.67 4.54 -23.62
N PRO A 24 0.07 4.76 -22.50
CA PRO A 24 -0.34 4.29 -21.19
C PRO A 24 -1.73 4.86 -20.83
N PRO A 25 -2.70 4.02 -20.43
CA PRO A 25 -4.04 4.49 -20.14
C PRO A 25 -4.08 5.44 -18.94
N VAL A 26 -4.86 6.51 -19.07
CA VAL A 26 -5.29 7.37 -17.98
C VAL A 26 -6.63 6.87 -17.47
N LEU A 27 -6.85 6.92 -16.16
CA LEU A 27 -8.09 6.44 -15.55
C LEU A 27 -9.31 7.18 -16.09
N SER A 28 -10.33 6.42 -16.42
CA SER A 28 -11.64 6.91 -16.81
C SER A 28 -12.73 5.98 -16.28
N SER A 29 -13.94 6.49 -16.13
CA SER A 29 -15.10 5.65 -15.78
C SER A 29 -15.42 4.68 -16.89
N GLY A 30 -15.93 3.51 -16.53
CA GLY A 30 -16.36 2.48 -17.47
C GLY A 30 -17.39 1.54 -16.85
N LYS A 31 -17.90 0.63 -17.68
CA LYS A 31 -18.79 -0.46 -17.23
C LYS A 31 -18.02 -1.77 -17.24
N PRO A 32 -18.41 -2.76 -16.42
CA PRO A 32 -17.72 -4.05 -16.38
C PRO A 32 -17.55 -4.71 -17.76
N HIS A 33 -18.56 -4.63 -18.63
CA HIS A 33 -18.48 -5.24 -19.97
C HIS A 33 -17.48 -4.54 -20.91
N ASP A 34 -17.17 -3.25 -20.69
CA ASP A 34 -16.19 -2.51 -21.50
C ASP A 34 -14.78 -3.11 -21.36
N VAL A 35 -14.53 -3.80 -20.27
CA VAL A 35 -13.23 -4.39 -19.91
C VAL A 35 -13.27 -5.92 -19.76
N ASN A 36 -14.26 -6.56 -20.38
CA ASN A 36 -14.46 -8.02 -20.31
C ASN A 36 -14.64 -8.58 -18.90
N MET A 37 -15.35 -7.84 -18.05
CA MET A 37 -15.83 -8.31 -16.75
C MET A 37 -17.33 -8.66 -16.84
N ARG A 38 -17.81 -9.47 -15.90
CA ARG A 38 -19.22 -9.88 -15.81
C ARG A 38 -20.11 -8.64 -15.64
N ALA A 39 -21.25 -8.63 -16.30
CA ALA A 39 -22.20 -7.51 -16.26
C ALA A 39 -22.81 -7.29 -14.86
N ASP A 40 -22.92 -8.37 -14.06
CA ASP A 40 -23.45 -8.36 -12.69
C ASP A 40 -22.40 -8.05 -11.61
N LEU A 41 -21.15 -7.73 -12.01
CA LEU A 41 -20.05 -7.45 -11.08
C LEU A 41 -20.45 -6.43 -10.00
N ASN A 42 -21.01 -5.29 -10.40
CA ASN A 42 -21.35 -4.22 -9.47
C ASN A 42 -22.41 -4.66 -8.44
N ALA A 43 -23.40 -5.44 -8.85
CA ALA A 43 -24.40 -5.99 -7.93
C ALA A 43 -23.78 -7.00 -6.95
N THR A 44 -22.82 -7.81 -7.43
CA THR A 44 -22.08 -8.75 -6.58
C THR A 44 -21.23 -8.01 -5.54
N LEU A 45 -20.49 -6.97 -5.96
CA LEU A 45 -19.68 -6.15 -5.05
C LEU A 45 -20.53 -5.40 -4.03
N ASP A 46 -21.67 -4.82 -4.47
CA ASP A 46 -22.65 -4.18 -3.59
C ASP A 46 -23.14 -5.15 -2.51
N SER A 47 -23.43 -6.40 -2.88
CA SER A 47 -23.88 -7.43 -1.93
C SER A 47 -22.79 -7.78 -0.92
N ILE A 48 -21.55 -8.01 -1.37
CA ILE A 48 -20.41 -8.35 -0.51
C ILE A 48 -20.18 -7.24 0.53
N MET A 49 -20.12 -5.98 0.09
CA MET A 49 -19.87 -4.85 0.98
C MET A 49 -21.02 -4.68 2.01
N LYS A 50 -22.27 -4.80 1.58
CA LYS A 50 -23.41 -4.70 2.48
C LYS A 50 -23.43 -5.83 3.53
N VAL A 51 -23.13 -7.05 3.12
CA VAL A 51 -23.06 -8.20 4.03
C VAL A 51 -21.92 -8.01 5.03
N GLY A 52 -20.71 -7.66 4.58
CA GLY A 52 -19.57 -7.45 5.48
C GLY A 52 -19.84 -6.34 6.52
N ILE A 53 -20.46 -5.23 6.12
CA ILE A 53 -20.86 -4.17 7.06
C ILE A 53 -21.93 -4.66 8.04
N ALA A 54 -22.94 -5.39 7.55
CA ALA A 54 -24.00 -5.93 8.41
C ALA A 54 -23.49 -6.96 9.42
N GLU A 55 -22.45 -7.71 9.06
CA GLU A 55 -21.75 -8.68 9.94
C GLU A 55 -20.71 -8.00 10.87
N GLY A 56 -20.55 -6.68 10.77
CA GLY A 56 -19.70 -5.91 11.66
C GLY A 56 -18.21 -5.94 11.27
N ALA A 57 -17.84 -6.30 10.03
CA ALA A 57 -16.47 -6.30 9.57
C ALA A 57 -15.84 -4.88 9.59
N ALA A 58 -16.65 -3.86 9.28
CA ALA A 58 -16.29 -2.44 9.37
C ALA A 58 -17.57 -1.60 9.41
N PRO A 59 -17.54 -0.37 9.95
CA PRO A 59 -18.71 0.54 9.90
C PRO A 59 -19.01 1.01 8.47
N GLY A 60 -18.02 1.08 7.63
CA GLY A 60 -18.11 1.43 6.21
C GLY A 60 -16.78 1.36 5.50
N GLY A 61 -16.79 1.61 4.21
CA GLY A 61 -15.57 1.58 3.39
C GLY A 61 -15.84 1.98 1.94
N VAL A 62 -14.77 2.28 1.21
CA VAL A 62 -14.83 2.54 -0.23
C VAL A 62 -14.18 1.37 -0.97
N LEU A 63 -14.87 0.85 -1.96
CA LEU A 63 -14.35 -0.19 -2.85
C LEU A 63 -14.17 0.36 -4.26
N ALA A 64 -12.97 0.17 -4.83
CA ALA A 64 -12.70 0.40 -6.24
C ALA A 64 -12.24 -0.87 -6.94
N VAL A 65 -12.72 -1.05 -8.17
CA VAL A 65 -12.23 -2.09 -9.10
C VAL A 65 -11.96 -1.44 -10.44
N GLY A 66 -10.74 -1.65 -10.95
CA GLY A 66 -10.31 -1.13 -12.24
C GLY A 66 -9.69 -2.20 -13.12
N ARG A 67 -9.77 -2.00 -14.44
CA ARG A 67 -9.11 -2.83 -15.46
C ARG A 67 -8.90 -2.03 -16.75
N TYR A 68 -7.75 -2.19 -17.37
CA TYR A 68 -7.40 -1.55 -18.66
C TYR A 68 -7.60 -0.02 -18.66
N GLY A 69 -7.26 0.66 -17.54
CA GLY A 69 -7.42 2.10 -17.42
C GLY A 69 -8.86 2.56 -17.14
N ARG A 70 -9.78 1.64 -16.88
CA ARG A 70 -11.17 1.96 -16.54
C ARG A 70 -11.50 1.58 -15.11
N ILE A 71 -12.03 2.52 -14.36
CA ILE A 71 -12.67 2.26 -13.06
C ILE A 71 -14.09 1.81 -13.37
N VAL A 72 -14.40 0.54 -13.12
CA VAL A 72 -15.71 -0.07 -13.38
C VAL A 72 -16.58 -0.13 -12.14
N HIS A 73 -15.97 0.09 -10.98
CA HIS A 73 -16.63 0.22 -9.70
C HIS A 73 -15.82 1.16 -8.82
N MET A 74 -16.45 2.17 -8.24
CA MET A 74 -15.93 3.01 -7.16
C MET A 74 -17.14 3.51 -6.38
N LYS A 75 -17.24 3.10 -5.12
CA LYS A 75 -18.41 3.40 -4.32
C LYS A 75 -18.14 3.33 -2.83
N GLY A 76 -18.69 4.30 -2.08
CA GLY A 76 -18.75 4.30 -0.62
C GLY A 76 -19.94 3.48 -0.10
N TYR A 77 -19.73 2.85 1.05
CA TYR A 77 -20.71 2.04 1.75
C TYR A 77 -20.67 2.33 3.24
N GLY A 78 -21.81 2.28 3.90
CA GLY A 78 -21.92 2.45 5.34
C GLY A 78 -21.60 3.87 5.82
N ARG A 79 -20.98 3.95 6.99
CA ARG A 79 -20.67 5.21 7.69
C ARG A 79 -19.17 5.26 8.06
N GLN A 80 -18.70 6.46 8.40
CA GLN A 80 -17.27 6.65 8.74
C GLN A 80 -16.88 6.00 10.08
N ASP A 81 -17.85 5.87 11.00
CA ASP A 81 -17.69 5.18 12.29
C ASP A 81 -19.02 4.54 12.74
N THR A 82 -19.04 3.97 13.94
CA THR A 82 -20.18 3.27 14.52
C THR A 82 -21.18 4.20 15.22
N ALA A 83 -20.94 5.50 15.31
CA ALA A 83 -21.84 6.44 15.94
C ALA A 83 -23.10 6.65 15.09
N ALA A 84 -24.26 6.77 15.73
CA ALA A 84 -25.55 6.93 15.02
C ALA A 84 -25.59 8.20 14.14
N ALA A 85 -24.87 9.26 14.52
CA ALA A 85 -24.76 10.51 13.78
C ALA A 85 -23.58 10.57 12.81
N SER A 86 -22.81 9.48 12.66
CA SER A 86 -21.66 9.44 11.77
C SER A 86 -22.02 9.74 10.32
N ALA A 87 -21.15 10.45 9.61
CA ALA A 87 -21.34 10.76 8.20
C ALA A 87 -21.33 9.48 7.33
N PRO A 88 -22.08 9.46 6.23
CA PRO A 88 -21.97 8.36 5.26
C PRO A 88 -20.56 8.36 4.64
N VAL A 89 -20.08 7.17 4.29
CA VAL A 89 -18.86 7.02 3.49
C VAL A 89 -19.16 7.33 2.04
N ASP A 90 -18.33 8.17 1.44
CA ASP A 90 -18.31 8.44 0.01
C ASP A 90 -16.90 8.21 -0.58
N GLU A 91 -16.75 8.37 -1.89
CA GLU A 91 -15.49 8.17 -2.60
C GLU A 91 -14.38 9.17 -2.23
N ASN A 92 -14.72 10.26 -1.55
CA ASN A 92 -13.78 11.28 -1.04
C ASN A 92 -13.35 11.02 0.40
N THR A 93 -13.93 10.00 1.05
CA THR A 93 -13.56 9.65 2.42
C THR A 93 -12.09 9.24 2.48
N MET A 94 -11.35 9.87 3.37
CA MET A 94 -9.93 9.58 3.63
C MET A 94 -9.79 8.57 4.76
N TYR A 95 -8.84 7.68 4.61
CA TYR A 95 -8.53 6.66 5.62
C TYR A 95 -7.06 6.73 6.01
N ASP A 96 -6.76 6.39 7.26
CA ASP A 96 -5.41 6.00 7.65
C ASP A 96 -5.05 4.70 6.91
N MET A 97 -4.02 4.76 6.11
CA MET A 97 -3.56 3.65 5.27
C MET A 97 -2.80 2.58 6.05
N ALA A 98 -2.44 2.84 7.31
CA ALA A 98 -1.63 1.94 8.11
C ALA A 98 -0.44 1.38 7.30
N SER A 99 -0.28 0.06 7.24
CA SER A 99 0.85 -0.57 6.54
C SER A 99 0.87 -0.40 5.02
N LEU A 100 -0.19 0.11 4.38
CA LEU A 100 -0.08 0.53 2.97
C LEU A 100 0.94 1.67 2.80
N THR A 101 1.26 2.41 3.86
CA THR A 101 2.35 3.39 3.89
C THR A 101 3.67 2.77 3.41
N LYS A 102 3.95 1.53 3.80
CA LYS A 102 5.16 0.80 3.43
C LYS A 102 5.36 0.73 1.91
N VAL A 103 4.28 0.47 1.18
CA VAL A 103 4.34 0.27 -0.28
C VAL A 103 4.12 1.57 -1.06
N ILE A 104 3.21 2.44 -0.60
CA ILE A 104 2.86 3.65 -1.33
C ILE A 104 3.94 4.73 -1.13
N ALA A 105 4.45 4.91 0.09
CA ALA A 105 5.44 5.93 0.40
C ALA A 105 6.87 5.37 0.41
N THR A 106 7.20 4.50 1.37
CA THR A 106 8.58 4.10 1.65
C THR A 106 9.20 3.29 0.52
N THR A 107 8.48 2.28 0.00
CA THR A 107 8.94 1.47 -1.14
C THR A 107 9.08 2.32 -2.40
N SER A 108 8.14 3.23 -2.68
CA SER A 108 8.24 4.13 -3.82
C SER A 108 9.46 5.04 -3.74
N ALA A 109 9.75 5.60 -2.56
CA ALA A 109 10.94 6.42 -2.34
C ALA A 109 12.24 5.61 -2.52
N ALA A 110 12.31 4.41 -1.92
CA ALA A 110 13.47 3.52 -2.05
C ALA A 110 13.69 3.09 -3.51
N MET A 111 12.63 2.79 -4.24
CA MET A 111 12.67 2.41 -5.65
C MET A 111 13.22 3.54 -6.54
N ILE A 112 12.81 4.79 -6.28
CA ILE A 112 13.31 5.98 -6.96
C ILE A 112 14.81 6.16 -6.70
N LEU A 113 15.23 6.08 -5.44
CA LEU A 113 16.63 6.26 -5.05
C LEU A 113 17.53 5.14 -5.59
N GLU A 114 17.04 3.91 -5.64
CA GLU A 114 17.77 2.78 -6.24
C GLU A 114 17.94 2.98 -7.75
N GLU A 115 16.89 3.41 -8.46
CA GLU A 115 16.98 3.72 -9.88
C GLU A 115 17.98 4.85 -10.19
N GLN A 116 18.11 5.81 -9.27
CA GLN A 116 19.07 6.92 -9.37
C GLN A 116 20.50 6.53 -8.94
N GLY A 117 20.72 5.29 -8.49
CA GLY A 117 22.02 4.82 -7.99
C GLY A 117 22.42 5.41 -6.63
N GLN A 118 21.48 6.04 -5.91
CA GLN A 118 21.73 6.61 -4.58
C GLN A 118 21.51 5.61 -3.46
N LEU A 119 20.63 4.61 -3.67
CA LEU A 119 20.40 3.48 -2.80
C LEU A 119 20.88 2.21 -3.49
N ASP A 120 21.74 1.44 -2.82
CA ASP A 120 22.15 0.11 -3.24
C ASP A 120 21.56 -0.92 -2.29
N LEU A 121 20.74 -1.83 -2.81
CA LEU A 121 20.06 -2.84 -2.02
C LEU A 121 21.01 -3.84 -1.35
N ASP A 122 22.21 -4.03 -1.88
CA ASP A 122 23.18 -5.00 -1.38
C ASP A 122 24.18 -4.38 -0.39
N ARG A 123 24.15 -3.06 -0.21
CA ARG A 123 24.88 -2.39 0.86
C ARG A 123 24.20 -2.57 2.21
N THR A 124 25.01 -2.57 3.26
CA THR A 124 24.51 -2.69 4.64
C THR A 124 23.78 -1.43 5.09
N VAL A 125 22.78 -1.59 5.97
CA VAL A 125 22.08 -0.47 6.62
C VAL A 125 23.09 0.44 7.34
N ALA A 126 24.07 -0.15 8.05
CA ALA A 126 25.12 0.58 8.75
C ALA A 126 25.96 1.47 7.82
N SER A 127 26.05 1.16 6.53
CA SER A 127 26.77 2.00 5.57
C SER A 127 26.07 3.31 5.26
N TYR A 128 24.76 3.39 5.52
CA TYR A 128 23.95 4.60 5.40
C TYR A 128 23.68 5.24 6.76
N LEU A 129 23.51 4.42 7.78
CA LEU A 129 23.24 4.81 9.17
C LEU A 129 24.35 4.28 10.07
N PRO A 130 25.48 4.99 10.21
CA PRO A 130 26.60 4.54 11.05
C PRO A 130 26.23 4.28 12.52
N GLU A 131 25.14 4.87 12.97
CA GLU A 131 24.58 4.67 14.31
C GLU A 131 23.93 3.27 14.47
N PHE A 132 23.57 2.61 13.38
CA PHE A 132 23.04 1.24 13.35
C PHE A 132 24.20 0.23 13.24
N ASN A 133 24.99 0.12 14.32
CA ASN A 133 26.31 -0.52 14.31
C ASN A 133 26.48 -1.64 15.34
N ALA A 134 25.40 -2.15 15.94
CA ALA A 134 25.50 -3.29 16.83
C ALA A 134 26.13 -4.48 16.10
N PRO A 135 27.08 -5.23 16.73
CA PRO A 135 27.85 -6.26 16.06
C PRO A 135 27.01 -7.35 15.35
N ASP A 136 25.87 -7.70 15.93
CA ASP A 136 24.92 -8.68 15.35
C ASP A 136 24.17 -8.14 14.13
N LYS A 137 24.19 -6.83 13.88
CA LYS A 137 23.44 -6.12 12.83
C LYS A 137 24.31 -5.66 11.66
N ALA A 138 25.62 -5.76 11.79
CA ALA A 138 26.57 -5.23 10.81
C ALA A 138 26.39 -5.79 9.39
N ALA A 139 25.88 -7.02 9.26
CA ALA A 139 25.64 -7.69 7.98
C ALA A 139 24.24 -7.44 7.38
N ILE A 140 23.34 -6.72 8.07
CA ILE A 140 21.99 -6.47 7.57
C ILE A 140 22.06 -5.52 6.37
N THR A 141 21.60 -5.99 5.21
CA THR A 141 21.56 -5.18 3.97
C THR A 141 20.20 -4.51 3.78
N MET A 142 20.14 -3.51 2.91
CA MET A 142 18.89 -2.87 2.51
C MET A 142 17.93 -3.87 1.89
N ARG A 143 18.40 -4.81 1.07
CA ARG A 143 17.60 -5.89 0.50
C ARG A 143 16.94 -6.74 1.58
N MET A 144 17.66 -7.07 2.64
CA MET A 144 17.10 -7.86 3.74
C MET A 144 15.96 -7.14 4.44
N ILE A 145 16.10 -5.84 4.74
CA ILE A 145 15.04 -5.11 5.42
C ILE A 145 13.81 -4.85 4.52
N VAL A 146 13.98 -4.50 3.26
CA VAL A 146 12.81 -4.30 2.37
C VAL A 146 12.10 -5.61 1.99
N THR A 147 12.66 -6.76 2.31
CA THR A 147 12.04 -8.08 2.16
C THR A 147 11.64 -8.72 3.50
N HIS A 148 11.71 -7.98 4.58
CA HIS A 148 11.43 -8.45 5.94
C HIS A 148 12.30 -9.65 6.37
N ARG A 149 13.56 -9.62 5.98
CA ARG A 149 14.56 -10.65 6.31
C ARG A 149 15.73 -10.10 7.12
N GLY A 150 15.57 -8.92 7.73
CA GLY A 150 16.56 -8.30 8.59
C GLY A 150 16.84 -9.07 9.89
N GLY A 151 15.99 -10.04 10.25
CA GLY A 151 16.10 -10.76 11.52
C GLY A 151 15.60 -9.95 12.73
N LEU A 152 15.00 -8.79 12.50
CA LEU A 152 14.44 -7.94 13.54
C LEU A 152 13.12 -8.51 14.06
N GLU A 153 12.74 -8.15 15.30
CA GLU A 153 11.42 -8.50 15.82
C GLU A 153 10.30 -7.77 15.05
N ALA A 154 9.10 -8.35 15.07
CA ALA A 154 7.96 -7.80 14.34
C ALA A 154 7.53 -6.43 14.86
N PHE A 155 7.44 -6.30 16.20
CA PHE A 155 6.89 -5.15 16.90
C PHE A 155 7.36 -5.12 18.36
N ALA A 156 7.45 -3.92 18.93
CA ALA A 156 7.50 -3.67 20.36
C ALA A 156 6.82 -2.34 20.68
N ALA A 157 6.24 -2.20 21.87
CA ALA A 157 5.54 -0.98 22.29
C ALA A 157 6.54 0.12 22.74
N LEU A 158 7.45 0.52 21.84
CA LEU A 158 8.45 1.56 22.12
C LEU A 158 7.80 2.91 22.42
N TYR A 159 6.62 3.16 21.86
CA TYR A 159 5.84 4.37 22.10
C TYR A 159 5.52 4.66 23.58
N LYS A 160 5.63 3.67 24.45
CA LYS A 160 5.38 3.87 25.88
C LYS A 160 6.49 4.70 26.55
N GLU A 161 7.71 4.58 26.08
CA GLU A 161 8.90 5.14 26.73
C GLU A 161 9.70 6.07 25.83
N PHE A 162 9.68 5.87 24.52
CA PHE A 162 10.57 6.56 23.57
C PHE A 162 9.79 7.47 22.62
N ARG A 163 10.47 8.55 22.18
CA ARG A 163 9.93 9.53 21.23
C ARG A 163 10.98 9.94 20.22
N GLY A 164 10.51 10.17 18.98
CA GLY A 164 11.36 10.69 17.91
C GLY A 164 12.25 9.62 17.26
N ARG A 165 12.76 9.98 16.08
CA ARG A 165 13.52 9.06 15.20
C ARG A 165 14.82 8.56 15.84
N ASP A 166 15.56 9.44 16.51
CA ASP A 166 16.88 9.08 17.09
C ASP A 166 16.75 8.05 18.20
N GLN A 167 15.76 8.20 19.08
CA GLN A 167 15.52 7.23 20.15
C GLN A 167 15.08 5.89 19.56
N TYR A 168 14.23 5.90 18.52
CA TYR A 168 13.82 4.67 17.84
C TYR A 168 14.99 3.97 17.16
N LEU A 169 15.86 4.68 16.44
CA LEU A 169 17.06 4.11 15.85
C LEU A 169 17.95 3.46 16.92
N ALA A 170 18.19 4.16 18.03
CA ALA A 170 18.98 3.64 19.15
C ALA A 170 18.35 2.37 19.73
N GLN A 171 17.03 2.35 19.95
CA GLN A 171 16.33 1.18 20.49
C GLN A 171 16.35 0.00 19.52
N ILE A 172 16.10 0.21 18.23
CA ILE A 172 16.18 -0.84 17.20
C ILE A 172 17.61 -1.42 17.14
N ASN A 173 18.65 -0.58 17.28
CA ASN A 173 20.04 -1.00 17.31
C ASN A 173 20.38 -1.86 18.54
N LEU A 174 19.81 -1.55 19.70
CA LEU A 174 20.08 -2.26 20.96
C LEU A 174 19.32 -3.57 21.12
N ARG A 175 18.17 -3.74 20.46
CA ARG A 175 17.32 -4.91 20.65
C ARG A 175 17.92 -6.15 19.97
N PRO A 176 17.81 -7.34 20.60
CA PRO A 176 18.39 -8.56 20.03
C PRO A 176 17.66 -8.98 18.74
N LEU A 177 18.39 -9.58 17.83
CA LEU A 177 17.78 -10.22 16.66
C LEU A 177 16.94 -11.43 17.08
N LYS A 178 15.90 -11.71 16.31
CA LYS A 178 15.02 -12.90 16.48
C LYS A 178 15.48 -14.07 15.63
N SER A 179 16.16 -13.79 14.53
CA SER A 179 16.76 -14.81 13.66
C SER A 179 18.04 -14.26 13.01
N THR A 180 18.83 -15.14 12.44
CA THR A 180 20.00 -14.73 11.65
C THR A 180 19.53 -13.92 10.42
N PRO A 181 20.12 -12.75 10.15
CA PRO A 181 19.77 -11.96 8.98
C PRO A 181 19.81 -12.77 7.69
N GLY A 182 18.77 -12.63 6.87
CA GLY A 182 18.64 -13.33 5.59
C GLY A 182 18.08 -14.76 5.66
N THR A 183 17.85 -15.35 6.84
CA THR A 183 17.37 -16.74 6.95
C THR A 183 15.85 -16.88 7.03
N GLU A 184 15.19 -15.98 7.73
CA GLU A 184 13.75 -16.04 7.95
C GLU A 184 13.06 -14.76 7.45
N THR A 185 11.79 -14.87 7.09
CA THR A 185 10.94 -13.72 6.78
C THR A 185 10.05 -13.44 7.97
N VAL A 186 10.31 -12.35 8.70
CA VAL A 186 9.53 -11.86 9.82
C VAL A 186 9.04 -10.46 9.48
N TYR A 187 7.74 -10.31 9.25
CA TYR A 187 7.15 -8.99 8.98
C TYR A 187 7.44 -8.04 10.14
N SER A 188 8.28 -7.05 9.91
CA SER A 188 8.79 -6.13 10.92
C SER A 188 8.56 -4.68 10.53
N ASP A 189 8.00 -3.90 11.45
CA ASP A 189 7.84 -2.46 11.28
C ASP A 189 9.19 -1.74 11.33
N TRP A 190 10.14 -2.29 12.08
CA TRP A 190 11.49 -1.72 12.20
C TRP A 190 12.24 -1.68 10.88
N ASP A 191 12.02 -2.66 10.01
CA ASP A 191 12.61 -2.71 8.69
C ASP A 191 12.26 -1.47 7.85
N LEU A 192 11.01 -1.04 7.93
CA LEU A 192 10.55 0.12 7.15
C LEU A 192 10.86 1.45 7.84
N ILE A 193 10.94 1.48 9.17
CA ILE A 193 11.48 2.63 9.90
C ILE A 193 12.96 2.84 9.54
N LEU A 194 13.77 1.79 9.53
CA LEU A 194 15.17 1.87 9.09
C LEU A 194 15.28 2.31 7.62
N THR A 195 14.42 1.79 6.75
CA THR A 195 14.38 2.20 5.34
C THR A 195 14.05 3.69 5.21
N GLN A 196 13.08 4.20 5.97
CA GLN A 196 12.78 5.64 6.05
C GLN A 196 14.02 6.44 6.45
N LEU A 197 14.68 6.06 7.55
CA LEU A 197 15.84 6.78 8.06
C LEU A 197 16.99 6.81 7.04
N VAL A 198 17.18 5.73 6.27
CA VAL A 198 18.14 5.69 5.15
C VAL A 198 17.72 6.66 4.05
N ILE A 199 16.44 6.67 3.64
CA ILE A 199 15.91 7.61 2.65
C ILE A 199 16.15 9.06 3.10
N GLU A 200 15.81 9.38 4.34
CA GLU A 200 16.00 10.71 4.92
C GLU A 200 17.49 11.12 5.00
N ARG A 201 18.37 10.16 5.30
CA ARG A 201 19.82 10.37 5.30
C ARG A 201 20.39 10.66 3.91
N ILE A 202 19.93 9.92 2.89
CA ILE A 202 20.39 10.10 1.50
C ILE A 202 19.90 11.44 0.95
N THR A 203 18.64 11.79 1.22
CA THR A 203 17.97 12.92 0.57
C THR A 203 18.10 14.24 1.31
N GLY A 204 18.41 14.20 2.60
CA GLY A 204 18.37 15.37 3.50
C GLY A 204 16.95 15.91 3.71
N ARG A 205 15.90 15.14 3.37
CA ARG A 205 14.48 15.51 3.48
C ARG A 205 13.74 14.46 4.29
N THR A 206 12.66 14.86 4.93
CA THR A 206 11.75 13.90 5.57
C THR A 206 11.00 13.07 4.52
N LEU A 207 10.57 11.87 4.89
CA LEU A 207 9.89 10.96 3.95
C LEU A 207 8.67 11.59 3.30
N ASP A 208 7.82 12.28 4.08
CA ASP A 208 6.63 12.98 3.59
C ASP A 208 6.96 14.05 2.55
N GLN A 209 8.00 14.86 2.79
CA GLN A 209 8.47 15.88 1.84
C GLN A 209 8.95 15.23 0.54
N PHE A 210 9.73 14.16 0.64
CA PHE A 210 10.28 13.47 -0.53
C PHE A 210 9.18 12.84 -1.39
N VAL A 211 8.25 12.08 -0.79
CA VAL A 211 7.20 11.41 -1.58
C VAL A 211 6.15 12.37 -2.09
N THR A 212 5.88 13.46 -1.37
CA THR A 212 4.99 14.53 -1.88
C THR A 212 5.57 15.15 -3.14
N GLU A 213 6.87 15.49 -3.15
CA GLU A 213 7.52 16.09 -4.32
C GLU A 213 7.72 15.10 -5.47
N LYS A 214 8.09 13.85 -5.17
CA LYS A 214 8.53 12.91 -6.20
C LYS A 214 7.44 11.94 -6.67
N VAL A 215 6.36 11.77 -5.90
CA VAL A 215 5.31 10.78 -6.21
C VAL A 215 3.93 11.44 -6.22
N PHE A 216 3.46 11.95 -5.07
CA PHE A 216 2.06 12.34 -4.92
C PHE A 216 1.72 13.59 -5.74
N GLY A 217 2.53 14.64 -5.66
CA GLY A 217 2.33 15.87 -6.42
C GLY A 217 2.34 15.64 -7.93
N PRO A 218 3.39 15.04 -8.51
CA PRO A 218 3.45 14.73 -9.93
C PRO A 218 2.30 13.87 -10.45
N LEU A 219 1.80 12.90 -9.63
CA LEU A 219 0.66 12.05 -9.99
C LEU A 219 -0.70 12.74 -9.79
N GLY A 220 -0.75 13.92 -9.15
CA GLY A 220 -2.00 14.60 -8.81
C GLY A 220 -2.78 13.94 -7.67
N MET A 221 -2.12 13.20 -6.78
CA MET A 221 -2.71 12.53 -5.60
C MET A 221 -2.91 13.54 -4.47
N THR A 222 -3.85 14.45 -4.63
CA THR A 222 -4.03 15.64 -3.76
C THR A 222 -4.64 15.33 -2.40
N SER A 223 -5.19 14.15 -2.22
CA SER A 223 -5.75 13.66 -0.94
C SER A 223 -4.87 12.57 -0.30
N THR A 224 -3.58 12.51 -0.68
CA THR A 224 -2.61 11.55 -0.14
C THR A 224 -1.50 12.31 0.58
N MET A 225 -1.41 12.14 1.90
CA MET A 225 -0.47 12.88 2.74
C MET A 225 -0.23 12.21 4.10
N PHE A 226 0.88 12.54 4.73
CA PHE A 226 1.07 12.31 6.14
C PHE A 226 0.48 13.46 6.95
N THR A 227 0.13 13.22 8.21
CA THR A 227 -0.34 14.22 9.18
C THR A 227 -1.31 15.23 8.57
N PRO A 228 -2.49 14.81 8.06
CA PRO A 228 -3.44 15.73 7.44
C PRO A 228 -3.85 16.82 8.42
N ASP A 229 -4.01 18.05 7.91
CA ASP A 229 -4.58 19.12 8.71
C ASP A 229 -6.00 18.75 9.12
N SER A 230 -6.19 18.51 10.42
CA SER A 230 -7.47 18.06 10.97
C SER A 230 -8.60 19.05 10.74
N VAL A 231 -8.32 20.35 10.67
CA VAL A 231 -9.34 21.39 10.43
C VAL A 231 -9.85 21.29 8.99
N GLN A 232 -8.94 21.16 8.02
CA GLN A 232 -9.30 21.15 6.60
C GLN A 232 -9.95 19.83 6.18
N TYR A 233 -9.45 18.69 6.66
CA TYR A 233 -9.87 17.36 6.20
C TYR A 233 -10.76 16.61 7.17
N PHE A 234 -10.97 17.14 8.38
CA PHE A 234 -11.61 16.43 9.49
C PHE A 234 -12.93 15.75 9.11
N SER A 235 -13.81 16.43 8.38
CA SER A 235 -15.09 15.88 7.96
C SER A 235 -14.99 14.74 6.93
N ARG A 236 -13.83 14.61 6.27
CA ARG A 236 -13.57 13.59 5.25
C ARG A 236 -12.78 12.41 5.77
N ILE A 237 -12.16 12.53 6.95
CA ILE A 237 -11.33 11.46 7.52
C ILE A 237 -12.21 10.54 8.34
N ALA A 238 -12.20 9.25 8.03
CA ALA A 238 -12.81 8.24 8.89
C ALA A 238 -11.94 8.05 10.15
N PRO A 239 -12.51 8.11 11.37
CA PRO A 239 -11.77 7.77 12.58
C PRO A 239 -11.44 6.26 12.59
N THR A 240 -10.38 5.89 13.32
CA THR A 240 -9.89 4.51 13.33
C THR A 240 -10.31 3.73 14.57
N GLU A 241 -10.18 4.34 15.75
CA GLU A 241 -10.51 3.67 17.01
C GLU A 241 -10.83 4.67 18.12
N VAL A 242 -11.33 4.15 19.23
CA VAL A 242 -11.41 4.87 20.51
C VAL A 242 -10.34 4.31 21.44
N ASP A 243 -9.20 5.00 21.52
CA ASP A 243 -8.05 4.61 22.34
C ASP A 243 -8.25 5.06 23.79
N THR A 244 -8.94 4.24 24.56
CA THR A 244 -9.22 4.44 25.99
C THR A 244 -8.67 3.29 26.85
N ALA A 245 -8.01 2.31 26.24
CA ALA A 245 -7.56 1.11 26.93
C ALA A 245 -6.38 1.41 27.86
N THR A 246 -6.40 0.83 29.05
CA THR A 246 -5.24 0.79 29.95
C THR A 246 -4.08 0.08 29.24
N GLY A 247 -3.03 0.82 28.93
CA GLY A 247 -1.87 0.33 28.18
C GLY A 247 -1.72 0.90 26.78
N GLY A 248 -2.74 1.57 26.22
CA GLY A 248 -2.64 2.45 25.04
C GLY A 248 -2.11 3.84 25.41
N LEU A 249 -2.21 4.77 24.47
CA LEU A 249 -1.81 6.16 24.67
C LEU A 249 -2.93 7.04 25.26
N MET A 250 -4.12 6.47 25.43
CA MET A 250 -5.33 7.16 25.91
C MET A 250 -5.66 8.43 25.11
N ARG A 251 -5.55 8.34 23.78
CA ARG A 251 -5.76 9.47 22.84
C ARG A 251 -7.23 9.83 22.64
N GLY A 252 -8.16 9.04 23.21
CA GLY A 252 -9.58 9.15 22.95
C GLY A 252 -9.93 8.69 21.52
N LEU A 253 -10.84 9.40 20.84
CA LEU A 253 -11.14 9.11 19.43
C LEU A 253 -9.94 9.47 18.55
N VAL A 254 -9.35 8.46 17.91
CA VAL A 254 -8.24 8.66 16.96
C VAL A 254 -8.81 9.04 15.61
N HIS A 255 -8.79 10.34 15.33
CA HIS A 255 -9.38 10.97 14.17
C HIS A 255 -8.41 12.02 13.59
N GLY A 256 -8.03 11.88 12.31
CA GLY A 256 -7.05 12.74 11.66
C GLY A 256 -5.63 12.60 12.19
N LYS A 257 -5.40 11.63 13.06
CA LYS A 257 -4.09 11.25 13.61
C LYS A 257 -3.80 9.81 13.25
N VAL A 258 -2.51 9.49 13.08
CA VAL A 258 -2.10 8.12 12.77
C VAL A 258 -2.55 7.15 13.86
N HIS A 259 -3.13 6.03 13.43
CA HIS A 259 -3.56 4.94 14.33
C HIS A 259 -2.38 4.30 15.04
N ASP A 260 -1.34 3.92 14.31
CA ASP A 260 -0.15 3.26 14.83
C ASP A 260 0.56 4.12 15.88
N GLU A 261 0.74 3.59 17.08
CA GLU A 261 1.28 4.32 18.21
C GLU A 261 2.79 4.58 18.07
N ASN A 262 3.54 3.65 17.43
CA ASN A 262 4.96 3.86 17.18
C ASN A 262 5.14 4.95 16.10
N ALA A 263 4.32 4.96 15.06
CA ALA A 263 4.32 6.03 14.08
C ALA A 263 3.95 7.38 14.71
N TRP A 264 2.95 7.40 15.60
CA TRP A 264 2.60 8.60 16.37
C TRP A 264 3.78 9.08 17.23
N ALA A 265 4.46 8.17 17.91
CA ALA A 265 5.58 8.49 18.81
C ALA A 265 6.80 9.07 18.07
N ILE A 266 6.96 8.82 16.77
CA ILE A 266 8.02 9.41 15.94
C ILE A 266 7.55 10.60 15.10
N GLY A 267 6.37 11.16 15.41
CA GLY A 267 5.86 12.39 14.81
C GLY A 267 4.83 12.23 13.70
N GLY A 268 4.25 11.05 13.53
CA GLY A 268 3.19 10.78 12.54
C GLY A 268 3.69 10.49 11.12
N VAL A 269 4.97 10.75 10.83
CA VAL A 269 5.61 10.41 9.55
C VAL A 269 6.55 9.24 9.80
N ALA A 270 6.09 8.04 9.46
CA ALA A 270 6.84 6.81 9.67
C ALA A 270 6.87 5.94 8.42
N GLY A 271 7.99 5.23 8.20
CA GLY A 271 8.15 4.37 7.02
C GLY A 271 7.21 3.19 6.98
N HIS A 272 6.65 2.80 8.13
CA HIS A 272 5.77 1.65 8.26
C HIS A 272 4.28 2.00 8.33
N ALA A 273 3.91 3.25 8.71
CA ALA A 273 2.53 3.71 8.89
C ALA A 273 2.45 5.25 8.90
N GLY A 274 1.24 5.82 8.84
CA GLY A 274 0.98 7.26 8.99
C GLY A 274 0.53 7.97 7.72
N LEU A 275 0.49 7.29 6.58
CA LEU A 275 -0.06 7.85 5.36
C LEU A 275 -1.60 7.84 5.43
N PHE A 276 -2.23 8.92 4.97
CA PHE A 276 -3.66 9.01 4.72
C PHE A 276 -3.91 9.13 3.22
N SER A 277 -5.00 8.56 2.74
CA SER A 277 -5.34 8.60 1.32
C SER A 277 -6.82 8.34 1.07
N THR A 278 -7.25 8.55 -0.18
CA THR A 278 -8.56 8.15 -0.71
C THR A 278 -8.41 6.99 -1.69
N THR A 279 -9.50 6.28 -1.92
CA THR A 279 -9.53 5.20 -2.93
C THR A 279 -9.29 5.74 -4.35
N HIS A 280 -9.67 6.99 -4.63
CA HIS A 280 -9.38 7.65 -5.91
C HIS A 280 -7.87 7.80 -6.14
N ASP A 281 -7.15 8.39 -5.18
CA ASP A 281 -5.69 8.58 -5.29
C ASP A 281 -4.96 7.24 -5.37
N LEU A 282 -5.40 6.25 -4.58
CA LEU A 282 -4.86 4.88 -4.68
C LEU A 282 -5.10 4.25 -6.05
N SER A 283 -6.21 4.56 -6.71
CA SER A 283 -6.47 4.08 -8.08
C SER A 283 -5.50 4.70 -9.09
N ILE A 284 -5.14 5.99 -8.93
CA ILE A 284 -4.11 6.65 -9.73
C ILE A 284 -2.76 5.96 -9.53
N PHE A 285 -2.39 5.71 -8.28
CA PHE A 285 -1.15 5.02 -7.94
C PHE A 285 -1.11 3.60 -8.52
N ALA A 286 -2.18 2.82 -8.37
CA ALA A 286 -2.29 1.49 -8.95
C ALA A 286 -2.19 1.52 -10.48
N GLN A 287 -2.81 2.50 -11.14
CA GLN A 287 -2.72 2.63 -12.60
C GLN A 287 -1.31 3.02 -13.04
N MET A 288 -0.61 3.87 -12.31
CA MET A 288 0.79 4.20 -12.55
C MET A 288 1.65 2.92 -12.54
N LEU A 289 1.45 2.04 -11.56
CA LEU A 289 2.17 0.76 -11.48
C LEU A 289 1.80 -0.16 -12.65
N LEU A 290 0.51 -0.30 -12.99
CA LEU A 290 0.04 -1.10 -14.14
C LEU A 290 0.58 -0.59 -15.49
N ASN A 291 0.88 0.69 -15.60
CA ASN A 291 1.48 1.33 -16.76
C ASN A 291 3.02 1.21 -16.81
N GLY A 292 3.62 0.46 -15.90
CA GLY A 292 5.08 0.33 -15.86
C GLY A 292 5.80 1.56 -15.29
N GLY A 293 5.20 2.22 -14.32
CA GLY A 293 5.79 3.35 -13.60
C GLY A 293 5.47 4.74 -14.17
N GLU A 294 4.39 4.85 -14.98
CA GLU A 294 4.00 6.10 -15.62
C GLU A 294 2.49 6.33 -15.53
N TYR A 295 2.07 7.56 -15.32
CA TYR A 295 0.68 7.97 -15.38
C TYR A 295 0.54 9.38 -15.95
N ASN A 296 -0.37 9.54 -16.91
CA ASN A 296 -0.69 10.84 -17.55
C ASN A 296 0.56 11.62 -18.02
N GLY A 297 1.52 10.92 -18.64
CA GLY A 297 2.77 11.51 -19.13
C GLY A 297 3.84 11.74 -18.05
N VAL A 298 3.55 11.44 -16.78
CA VAL A 298 4.50 11.56 -15.68
C VAL A 298 5.10 10.19 -15.35
N ARG A 299 6.41 10.05 -15.49
CA ARG A 299 7.15 8.84 -15.14
C ARG A 299 7.76 8.96 -13.75
N ILE A 300 7.39 8.05 -12.87
CA ILE A 300 7.93 7.95 -11.51
C ILE A 300 9.18 7.06 -11.51
N VAL A 301 9.10 5.89 -12.15
CA VAL A 301 10.22 4.93 -12.30
C VAL A 301 10.15 4.24 -13.66
N LYS A 302 11.26 3.62 -14.08
CA LYS A 302 11.32 2.84 -15.32
C LYS A 302 10.60 1.50 -15.18
N PRO A 303 10.05 0.95 -16.28
CA PRO A 303 9.39 -0.36 -16.25
C PRO A 303 10.30 -1.49 -15.73
N ALA A 304 11.59 -1.46 -16.05
CA ALA A 304 12.55 -2.47 -15.58
C ALA A 304 12.76 -2.41 -14.06
N THR A 305 12.83 -1.21 -13.49
CA THR A 305 12.91 -1.01 -12.05
C THR A 305 11.67 -1.55 -11.36
N LEU A 306 10.49 -1.14 -11.81
CA LEU A 306 9.23 -1.63 -11.26
C LEU A 306 9.12 -3.16 -11.33
N ALA A 307 9.42 -3.76 -12.48
CA ALA A 307 9.36 -5.22 -12.65
C ALA A 307 10.27 -5.95 -11.65
N ARG A 308 11.47 -5.43 -11.38
CA ARG A 308 12.40 -5.99 -10.39
C ARG A 308 11.86 -5.86 -8.97
N TRP A 309 11.23 -4.73 -8.64
CA TRP A 309 10.72 -4.46 -7.30
C TRP A 309 9.43 -5.23 -6.97
N THR A 310 8.65 -5.60 -7.97
CA THR A 310 7.39 -6.34 -7.78
C THR A 310 7.54 -7.86 -7.99
N ALA A 311 8.69 -8.33 -8.42
CA ALA A 311 8.97 -9.75 -8.54
C ALA A 311 9.32 -10.38 -7.18
N PRO A 312 8.83 -11.60 -6.88
CA PRO A 312 9.24 -12.35 -5.69
C PRO A 312 10.78 -12.48 -5.60
N GLN A 313 11.35 -12.22 -4.42
CA GLN A 313 12.80 -12.18 -4.22
C GLN A 313 13.40 -13.53 -3.80
N SER A 314 12.60 -14.47 -3.32
CA SER A 314 13.06 -15.82 -2.99
C SER A 314 11.90 -16.81 -3.08
N GLY A 315 12.20 -18.06 -3.44
CA GLY A 315 11.23 -19.15 -3.48
C GLY A 315 10.68 -19.58 -2.12
N ALA A 316 11.27 -19.13 -1.04
CA ALA A 316 10.84 -19.43 0.34
C ALA A 316 9.94 -18.34 0.94
N SER A 317 9.77 -17.19 0.29
CA SER A 317 9.02 -16.03 0.79
C SER A 317 8.01 -15.55 -0.24
N SER A 318 6.86 -15.08 0.23
CA SER A 318 5.87 -14.35 -0.59
C SER A 318 6.26 -12.89 -0.82
N ARG A 319 7.45 -12.45 -0.38
CA ARG A 319 7.84 -11.04 -0.45
C ARG A 319 8.59 -10.71 -1.74
N ALA A 320 8.12 -9.66 -2.40
CA ALA A 320 8.90 -8.86 -3.32
C ALA A 320 9.62 -7.74 -2.54
N LEU A 321 10.26 -6.78 -3.19
CA LEU A 321 10.90 -5.65 -2.51
C LEU A 321 9.81 -4.68 -2.01
N GLY A 322 9.51 -4.76 -0.72
CA GLY A 322 8.46 -3.99 -0.04
C GLY A 322 7.04 -4.55 -0.21
N TRP A 323 6.75 -5.28 -1.27
CA TRP A 323 5.42 -5.78 -1.60
C TRP A 323 5.16 -7.19 -1.09
N ASP A 324 3.89 -7.50 -0.84
CA ASP A 324 3.42 -8.89 -0.71
C ASP A 324 3.00 -9.43 -2.08
N THR A 325 3.10 -10.76 -2.25
CA THR A 325 2.68 -11.46 -3.47
C THR A 325 1.78 -12.64 -3.10
N PRO A 326 0.90 -13.12 -4.01
CA PRO A 326 0.02 -14.23 -3.73
C PRO A 326 0.80 -15.48 -3.26
N SER A 327 0.39 -16.01 -2.13
CA SER A 327 0.92 -17.25 -1.54
C SER A 327 -0.21 -18.03 -0.89
N LYS A 328 0.04 -19.26 -0.47
CA LYS A 328 -0.97 -20.17 0.10
C LYS A 328 -1.78 -19.54 1.25
N ASN A 329 -1.19 -18.65 2.02
CA ASN A 329 -1.80 -18.02 3.19
C ASN A 329 -1.76 -16.49 3.12
N SER A 330 -1.61 -15.89 1.94
CA SER A 330 -1.59 -14.45 1.81
C SER A 330 -2.99 -13.85 1.85
N SER A 331 -3.07 -12.58 2.21
CA SER A 331 -4.31 -11.80 2.19
C SER A 331 -4.85 -11.54 0.77
N ALA A 332 -4.12 -11.92 -0.28
CA ALA A 332 -4.58 -11.88 -1.66
C ALA A 332 -5.76 -12.83 -1.94
N GLY A 333 -5.96 -13.86 -1.12
CA GLY A 333 -6.89 -14.94 -1.44
C GLY A 333 -6.36 -15.85 -2.56
N ASN A 334 -7.27 -16.58 -3.23
CA ASN A 334 -6.87 -17.68 -4.12
C ASN A 334 -7.02 -17.38 -5.63
N TYR A 335 -7.44 -16.18 -6.01
CA TYR A 335 -7.84 -15.89 -7.39
C TYR A 335 -6.93 -14.89 -8.10
N PHE A 336 -6.02 -14.24 -7.40
CA PHE A 336 -5.02 -13.38 -8.02
C PHE A 336 -3.96 -14.20 -8.76
N SER A 337 -3.45 -13.65 -9.86
CA SER A 337 -2.40 -14.30 -10.64
C SER A 337 -1.06 -14.30 -9.89
N ALA A 338 -0.15 -15.20 -10.28
CA ALA A 338 1.21 -15.23 -9.73
C ALA A 338 2.03 -13.94 -10.00
N ARG A 339 1.54 -13.06 -10.88
CA ARG A 339 2.18 -11.76 -11.16
C ARG A 339 1.61 -10.62 -10.33
N SER A 340 0.56 -10.90 -9.57
CA SER A 340 -0.07 -9.91 -8.71
C SER A 340 0.82 -9.58 -7.51
N PHE A 341 0.71 -8.36 -7.04
CA PHE A 341 1.37 -7.87 -5.85
C PHE A 341 0.47 -6.86 -5.15
N GLY A 342 0.67 -6.68 -3.89
CA GLY A 342 -0.19 -5.81 -3.09
C GLY A 342 0.27 -5.69 -1.65
N HIS A 343 -0.59 -5.17 -0.81
CA HIS A 343 -0.40 -5.11 0.63
C HIS A 343 -1.73 -4.84 1.33
N THR A 344 -1.79 -5.13 2.63
CA THR A 344 -2.90 -4.79 3.51
C THR A 344 -2.47 -3.82 4.59
N GLY A 345 -3.43 -3.06 5.14
CA GLY A 345 -3.26 -2.18 6.30
C GLY A 345 -4.09 -2.64 7.48
N PHE A 346 -3.56 -2.44 8.68
CA PHE A 346 -4.21 -2.84 9.93
C PHE A 346 -5.60 -2.22 10.10
N THR A 347 -5.80 -1.01 9.60
CA THR A 347 -7.06 -0.28 9.61
C THR A 347 -8.12 -0.80 8.63
N GLY A 348 -7.90 -1.97 8.01
CA GLY A 348 -8.81 -2.59 7.05
C GLY A 348 -8.60 -2.15 5.60
N THR A 349 -7.55 -1.39 5.32
CA THR A 349 -7.21 -0.95 3.96
C THR A 349 -6.44 -2.02 3.19
N SER A 350 -6.59 -2.06 1.87
CA SER A 350 -5.82 -2.97 1.01
C SER A 350 -5.68 -2.43 -0.42
N ILE A 351 -4.60 -2.84 -1.09
CA ILE A 351 -4.36 -2.61 -2.52
C ILE A 351 -3.79 -3.90 -3.12
N TRP A 352 -4.36 -4.33 -4.25
CA TRP A 352 -3.87 -5.49 -5.01
C TRP A 352 -3.90 -5.19 -6.52
N ILE A 353 -2.80 -5.52 -7.19
CA ILE A 353 -2.52 -5.16 -8.59
C ILE A 353 -2.14 -6.40 -9.38
#